data_31b10f1c9fee2846e3f685179ce93dc2
#
_entry.id   31b10f1c9fee2846e3f685179ce93dc2
#
_cell.length_a   1.000
_cell.length_b   1.000
_cell.length_c   1.000
_cell.angle_alpha   90.00
_cell.angle_beta   90.00
_cell.angle_gamma   90.00
#
_symmetry.space_group_name_H-M   'P 1'
#
loop_
_entity.id
_entity.type
_entity.pdbx_description
1 polymer ?
#
loop_
_entity_poly.entity_id
_entity_poly.type
_entity_poly.pdbx_seq_one_letter_code
_entity_poly.pdbx_strand_id
1 'polypeptide(L)'
;MSLQSDYYKTAILQLKRGNYNGHVSNAKTYYLLSILERIDKGLLVDNKIKFDDESKKFYEIQCLAYKDVVTPFVKPYFHLSSSLFYHIKWNKGTKVESYAKTPSGKFLKEKSEYAYLDDSFWE
;
A
#
# COMPACT_ATOMS: atom_id res chain seq x y z
N MET A 1 13.95 -16.22 14.26
CA MET A 1 13.29 -14.99 13.80
C MET A 1 13.41 -13.90 14.85
N SER A 2 13.63 -12.67 14.42
CA SER A 2 13.68 -11.54 15.34
C SER A 2 12.28 -11.17 15.83
N LEU A 3 12.20 -10.48 16.97
CA LEU A 3 10.94 -9.94 17.50
C LEU A 3 10.27 -9.01 16.48
N GLN A 4 11.07 -8.26 15.71
CA GLN A 4 10.55 -7.37 14.68
C GLN A 4 9.86 -8.14 13.56
N SER A 5 10.45 -9.28 13.14
CA SER A 5 9.86 -10.13 12.12
C SER A 5 8.49 -10.65 12.57
N ASP A 6 8.38 -11.07 13.82
CA ASP A 6 7.11 -11.54 14.38
C ASP A 6 6.08 -10.39 14.48
N TYR A 7 6.53 -9.20 14.85
CA TYR A 7 5.69 -8.02 14.89
C TYR A 7 5.07 -7.73 13.52
N TYR A 8 5.88 -7.73 12.47
CA TYR A 8 5.38 -7.43 11.12
C TYR A 8 4.49 -8.52 10.56
N LYS A 9 4.77 -9.78 10.87
CA LYS A 9 3.88 -10.88 10.51
C LYS A 9 2.51 -10.71 11.16
N THR A 10 2.48 -10.36 12.44
CA THR A 10 1.23 -10.10 13.15
C THR A 10 0.49 -8.93 12.54
N ALA A 11 1.21 -7.84 12.23
CA ALA A 11 0.62 -6.66 11.60
C ALA A 11 -0.01 -6.98 10.24
N ILE A 12 0.66 -7.81 9.43
CA ILE A 12 0.14 -8.24 8.12
C ILE A 12 -1.13 -9.07 8.30
N LEU A 13 -1.13 -10.01 9.23
CA LEU A 13 -2.30 -10.85 9.49
C LEU A 13 -3.48 -10.06 10.04
N GLN A 14 -3.22 -8.93 10.68
CA GLN A 14 -4.25 -8.06 11.27
C GLN A 14 -4.62 -6.89 10.36
N LEU A 15 -4.22 -6.90 9.09
CA LEU A 15 -4.61 -5.86 8.16
C LEU A 15 -6.13 -5.74 8.08
N LYS A 16 -6.60 -4.51 8.30
CA LYS A 16 -8.02 -4.23 8.24
C LYS A 16 -8.50 -4.33 6.80
N ARG A 17 -9.44 -5.25 6.55
CA ARG A 17 -10.02 -5.41 5.23
C ARG A 17 -10.98 -4.27 4.93
N GLY A 18 -10.91 -3.76 3.71
CA GLY A 18 -11.87 -2.79 3.23
C GLY A 18 -13.11 -3.44 2.66
N ASN A 19 -14.02 -2.62 2.13
CA ASN A 19 -15.20 -3.07 1.44
C ASN A 19 -15.28 -2.30 0.10
N TYR A 20 -15.55 -3.03 -0.98
CA TYR A 20 -15.70 -2.45 -2.30
C TYR A 20 -16.86 -3.13 -3.02
N ASN A 21 -17.91 -2.36 -3.34
CA ASN A 21 -19.10 -2.86 -4.02
C ASN A 21 -19.72 -4.09 -3.32
N GLY A 22 -19.76 -4.06 -1.99
CA GLY A 22 -20.33 -5.14 -1.19
C GLY A 22 -19.42 -6.34 -0.95
N HIS A 23 -18.19 -6.32 -1.49
CA HIS A 23 -17.20 -7.38 -1.29
C HIS A 23 -16.20 -6.99 -0.22
N VAL A 24 -15.79 -7.96 0.60
CA VAL A 24 -14.64 -7.76 1.50
C VAL A 24 -13.40 -7.70 0.63
N SER A 25 -12.69 -6.56 0.69
CA SER A 25 -11.53 -6.34 -0.18
C SER A 25 -10.24 -6.79 0.48
N ASN A 26 -9.44 -7.56 -0.26
CA ASN A 26 -8.08 -7.94 0.12
C ASN A 26 -7.04 -7.04 -0.56
N ALA A 27 -7.44 -5.86 -1.01
CA ALA A 27 -6.59 -4.95 -1.78
C ALA A 27 -5.29 -4.59 -1.05
N LYS A 28 -5.35 -4.35 0.25
CA LYS A 28 -4.15 -4.03 1.03
C LYS A 28 -3.13 -5.17 1.01
N THR A 29 -3.62 -6.41 1.10
CA THR A 29 -2.77 -7.60 1.04
C THR A 29 -2.12 -7.72 -0.34
N TYR A 30 -2.90 -7.56 -1.41
CA TYR A 30 -2.36 -7.64 -2.77
C TYR A 30 -1.36 -6.53 -3.06
N TYR A 31 -1.63 -5.32 -2.57
CA TYR A 31 -0.71 -4.21 -2.70
C TYR A 31 0.62 -4.51 -1.98
N LEU A 32 0.54 -4.99 -0.75
CA LEU A 32 1.75 -5.35 0.01
C LEU A 32 2.54 -6.45 -0.70
N LEU A 33 1.86 -7.49 -1.21
CA LEU A 33 2.50 -8.55 -1.98
C LEU A 33 3.20 -8.00 -3.22
N SER A 34 2.60 -7.03 -3.89
CA SER A 34 3.21 -6.39 -5.07
C SER A 34 4.50 -5.65 -4.70
N ILE A 35 4.51 -5.00 -3.55
CA ILE A 35 5.72 -4.32 -3.04
C ILE A 35 6.83 -5.34 -2.77
N LEU A 36 6.50 -6.41 -2.06
CA LEU A 36 7.46 -7.45 -1.72
C LEU A 36 8.03 -8.13 -2.97
N GLU A 37 7.19 -8.39 -3.97
CA GLU A 37 7.64 -8.96 -5.24
C GLU A 37 8.61 -8.03 -5.97
N ARG A 38 8.32 -6.73 -5.98
CA ARG A 38 9.21 -5.75 -6.63
C ARG A 38 10.56 -5.65 -5.92
N ILE A 39 10.56 -5.74 -4.60
CA ILE A 39 11.81 -5.77 -3.82
C ILE A 39 12.62 -7.02 -4.17
N ASP A 40 11.96 -8.18 -4.19
CA ASP A 40 12.59 -9.47 -4.48
C ASP A 40 13.20 -9.50 -5.88
N LYS A 41 12.54 -8.89 -6.86
CA LYS A 41 13.01 -8.83 -8.24
C LYS A 41 14.02 -7.70 -8.50
N GLY A 42 14.38 -6.92 -7.49
CA GLY A 42 15.30 -5.81 -7.63
C GLY A 42 14.72 -4.61 -8.38
N LEU A 43 13.41 -4.55 -8.56
CA LEU A 43 12.74 -3.45 -9.26
C LEU A 43 12.45 -2.26 -8.35
N LEU A 44 12.41 -2.49 -7.06
CA LEU A 44 12.23 -1.45 -6.06
C LEU A 44 13.45 -1.49 -5.14
N VAL A 45 14.39 -0.56 -5.35
CA VAL A 45 15.71 -0.58 -4.69
C VAL A 45 15.83 0.41 -3.54
N ASP A 46 14.90 1.34 -3.44
CA ASP A 46 14.81 2.27 -2.32
C ASP A 46 13.41 2.19 -1.69
N ASN A 47 13.28 2.66 -0.47
CA ASN A 47 12.03 2.61 0.28
C ASN A 47 11.12 3.79 -0.09
N LYS A 48 10.83 3.91 -1.39
CA LYS A 48 9.99 4.98 -1.93
C LYS A 48 9.05 4.41 -2.98
N ILE A 49 7.79 4.23 -2.59
CA ILE A 49 6.76 3.68 -3.46
C ILE A 49 5.90 4.84 -3.96
N LYS A 50 6.03 5.15 -5.25
CA LYS A 50 5.30 6.27 -5.84
C LYS A 50 3.91 5.87 -6.29
N PHE A 51 3.00 6.80 -6.28
CA PHE A 51 1.67 6.62 -6.86
C PHE A 51 1.79 6.82 -8.37
N ASP A 52 2.18 5.77 -9.08
CA ASP A 52 2.45 5.80 -10.51
C ASP A 52 1.89 4.56 -11.22
N ASP A 53 1.99 4.55 -12.55
CA ASP A 53 1.46 3.47 -13.37
C ASP A 53 2.16 2.14 -13.12
N GLU A 54 3.46 2.15 -12.81
CA GLU A 54 4.20 0.93 -12.50
C GLU A 54 3.68 0.29 -11.21
N SER A 55 3.53 1.07 -10.15
CA SER A 55 2.99 0.58 -8.88
C SER A 55 1.58 0.02 -9.05
N LYS A 56 0.75 0.74 -9.80
CA LYS A 56 -0.62 0.31 -10.10
C LYS A 56 -0.64 -1.00 -10.86
N LYS A 57 0.22 -1.14 -11.88
CA LYS A 57 0.30 -2.35 -12.71
C LYS A 57 0.67 -3.58 -11.86
N PHE A 58 1.70 -3.47 -11.04
CA PHE A 58 2.13 -4.58 -10.20
C PHE A 58 1.05 -4.99 -9.20
N TYR A 59 0.35 -4.00 -8.64
CA TYR A 59 -0.78 -4.27 -7.76
C TYR A 59 -1.91 -5.01 -8.50
N GLU A 60 -2.29 -4.54 -9.69
CA GLU A 60 -3.37 -5.16 -10.45
C GLU A 60 -3.03 -6.60 -10.87
N ILE A 61 -1.77 -6.87 -11.19
CA ILE A 61 -1.30 -8.23 -11.50
C ILE A 61 -1.56 -9.16 -10.31
N GLN A 62 -1.30 -8.70 -9.09
CA GLN A 62 -1.56 -9.52 -7.89
C GLN A 62 -3.05 -9.82 -7.72
N CYS A 63 -3.91 -8.82 -7.91
CA CYS A 63 -5.35 -9.04 -7.83
C CYS A 63 -5.80 -10.12 -8.82
N LEU A 64 -5.33 -10.02 -10.06
CA LEU A 64 -5.70 -10.97 -11.12
C LEU A 64 -5.12 -12.37 -10.87
N ALA A 65 -3.91 -12.45 -10.31
CA ALA A 65 -3.29 -13.73 -9.99
C ALA A 65 -4.11 -14.53 -8.97
N TYR A 66 -4.78 -13.85 -8.07
CA TYR A 66 -5.68 -14.48 -7.09
C TYR A 66 -7.12 -14.54 -7.56
N LYS A 67 -7.38 -14.18 -8.81
CA LYS A 67 -8.72 -14.20 -9.42
C LYS A 67 -9.75 -13.40 -8.61
N ASP A 68 -9.30 -12.30 -8.05
CA ASP A 68 -10.13 -11.45 -7.22
C ASP A 68 -10.50 -10.16 -7.96
N VAL A 69 -11.48 -9.44 -7.43
CA VAL A 69 -11.90 -8.14 -7.96
C VAL A 69 -10.77 -7.15 -7.79
N VAL A 70 -10.50 -6.36 -8.84
CA VAL A 70 -9.49 -5.31 -8.80
C VAL A 70 -10.11 -4.06 -8.16
N THR A 71 -9.86 -3.88 -6.86
CA THR A 71 -10.22 -2.65 -6.17
C THR A 71 -9.35 -1.51 -6.69
N PRO A 72 -9.89 -0.30 -6.96
CA PRO A 72 -9.07 0.80 -7.46
C PRO A 72 -7.84 1.06 -6.60
N PHE A 73 -6.70 1.27 -7.25
CA PHE A 73 -5.39 1.38 -6.59
C PHE A 73 -5.32 2.52 -5.56
N VAL A 74 -6.09 3.58 -5.74
CA VAL A 74 -6.15 4.69 -4.77
C VAL A 74 -6.50 4.20 -3.37
N LYS A 75 -7.33 3.16 -3.27
CA LYS A 75 -7.78 2.64 -1.97
C LYS A 75 -6.65 1.98 -1.17
N PRO A 76 -5.98 0.92 -1.68
CA PRO A 76 -4.90 0.31 -0.89
C PRO A 76 -3.71 1.25 -0.70
N TYR A 77 -3.36 2.05 -1.70
CA TYR A 77 -2.25 3.01 -1.58
C TYR A 77 -2.48 3.96 -0.41
N PHE A 78 -3.66 4.52 -0.29
CA PHE A 78 -3.98 5.48 0.77
C PHE A 78 -4.28 4.78 2.10
N HIS A 79 -5.15 3.79 2.09
CA HIS A 79 -5.67 3.20 3.33
C HIS A 79 -4.71 2.24 4.03
N LEU A 80 -3.67 1.75 3.35
CA LEU A 80 -2.64 0.96 4.03
C LEU A 80 -1.91 1.81 5.09
N SER A 81 -1.99 3.14 5.01
CA SER A 81 -1.44 4.04 6.02
C SER A 81 -2.12 3.91 7.40
N SER A 82 -3.25 3.21 7.48
CA SER A 82 -3.86 2.89 8.78
C SER A 82 -3.08 1.80 9.53
N SER A 83 -2.20 1.06 8.86
CA SER A 83 -1.32 0.09 9.50
C SER A 83 -0.10 0.79 10.08
N LEU A 84 0.56 0.14 11.06
CA LEU A 84 1.68 0.76 11.77
C LEU A 84 2.98 0.79 10.98
N PHE A 85 3.08 0.01 9.90
CA PHE A 85 4.34 -0.17 9.18
C PHE A 85 4.41 0.55 7.83
N TYR A 86 3.35 1.22 7.40
CA TYR A 86 3.27 1.88 6.10
C TYR A 86 2.87 3.34 6.29
N HIS A 87 3.57 4.23 5.60
CA HIS A 87 3.38 5.67 5.74
C HIS A 87 3.38 6.34 4.39
N ILE A 88 2.72 7.49 4.29
CA ILE A 88 2.75 8.31 3.09
C ILE A 88 3.47 9.62 3.44
N LYS A 89 4.47 9.97 2.63
CA LYS A 89 5.09 11.27 2.73
C LYS A 89 4.37 12.25 1.82
N TRP A 90 3.73 13.23 2.42
CA TRP A 90 2.99 14.26 1.70
C TRP A 90 3.92 15.41 1.32
N ASN A 91 3.59 16.10 0.23
CA ASN A 91 4.30 17.31 -0.15
C ASN A 91 4.09 18.37 0.92
N LYS A 92 5.08 19.25 1.08
CA LYS A 92 5.04 20.32 2.08
C LYS A 92 3.77 21.16 1.95
N GLY A 93 3.09 21.39 3.07
CA GLY A 93 1.88 22.18 3.11
C GLY A 93 0.59 21.42 2.79
N THR A 94 0.70 20.13 2.44
CA THR A 94 -0.48 19.31 2.15
C THR A 94 -1.20 18.95 3.45
N LYS A 95 -2.52 19.15 3.47
CA LYS A 95 -3.37 18.74 4.59
C LYS A 95 -4.29 17.62 4.15
N VAL A 96 -4.33 16.54 4.91
CA VAL A 96 -5.29 15.46 4.72
C VAL A 96 -6.38 15.64 5.76
N GLU A 97 -7.58 16.02 5.30
CA GLU A 97 -8.69 16.35 6.19
C GLU A 97 -9.25 15.14 6.91
N SER A 98 -9.25 13.98 6.25
CA SER A 98 -9.79 12.75 6.83
C SER A 98 -9.14 11.53 6.20
N TYR A 99 -8.73 10.58 7.05
CA TYR A 99 -8.23 9.29 6.61
C TYR A 99 -9.35 8.26 6.44
N ALA A 100 -10.60 8.63 6.72
CA ALA A 100 -11.75 7.76 6.52
C ALA A 100 -12.25 7.79 5.07
N LYS A 101 -11.97 8.86 4.32
CA LYS A 101 -12.41 9.03 2.96
C LYS A 101 -11.23 8.97 1.99
N THR A 102 -11.35 8.14 0.96
CA THR A 102 -10.30 7.98 -0.04
C THR A 102 -10.17 9.25 -0.91
N PRO A 103 -8.97 9.85 -1.00
CA PRO A 103 -8.74 10.95 -1.94
C PRO A 103 -8.81 10.46 -3.39
N SER A 104 -8.92 11.41 -4.32
CA SER A 104 -8.85 11.08 -5.74
C SER A 104 -7.42 10.67 -6.14
N GLY A 105 -7.30 9.95 -7.26
CA GLY A 105 -5.99 9.61 -7.82
C GLY A 105 -5.19 10.86 -8.18
N LYS A 106 -5.87 11.90 -8.70
CA LYS A 106 -5.22 13.17 -9.01
C LYS A 106 -4.60 13.81 -7.77
N PHE A 107 -5.33 13.83 -6.64
CA PHE A 107 -4.83 14.36 -5.38
C PHE A 107 -3.58 13.60 -4.92
N LEU A 108 -3.63 12.26 -4.94
CA LEU A 108 -2.50 11.44 -4.53
C LEU A 108 -1.29 11.64 -5.43
N LYS A 109 -1.50 11.73 -6.75
CA LYS A 109 -0.43 11.93 -7.71
C LYS A 109 0.27 13.28 -7.52
N GLU A 110 -0.49 14.33 -7.22
CA GLU A 110 0.02 15.69 -7.08
C GLU A 110 0.56 15.99 -5.68
N LYS A 111 -0.06 15.43 -4.64
CA LYS A 111 0.20 15.82 -3.26
C LYS A 111 0.99 14.80 -2.44
N SER A 112 1.01 13.53 -2.82
CA SER A 112 1.87 12.57 -2.16
C SER A 112 3.20 12.48 -2.89
N GLU A 113 4.29 12.55 -2.12
CA GLU A 113 5.64 12.42 -2.69
C GLU A 113 5.95 10.94 -2.96
N TYR A 114 5.74 10.11 -1.95
CA TYR A 114 5.86 8.65 -2.05
C TYR A 114 5.31 8.02 -0.78
N ALA A 115 5.12 6.70 -0.81
CA ALA A 115 4.84 5.91 0.38
C ALA A 115 6.10 5.15 0.77
N TYR A 116 6.19 4.73 2.03
CA TYR A 116 7.35 4.00 2.52
C TYR A 116 6.96 3.08 3.67
N LEU A 117 7.78 2.04 3.84
CA LEU A 117 7.64 1.09 4.94
C LEU A 117 8.61 1.49 6.07
N ASP A 118 8.35 0.99 7.28
CA ASP A 118 9.32 1.13 8.37
C ASP A 118 10.67 0.55 7.93
N ASP A 119 11.77 1.16 8.33
CA ASP A 119 13.11 0.70 7.95
C ASP A 119 13.35 -0.76 8.33
N SER A 120 12.88 -1.17 9.50
CA SER A 120 13.05 -2.54 9.95
C SER A 120 12.19 -3.53 9.16
N PHE A 121 11.09 -3.09 8.57
CA PHE A 121 10.30 -3.92 7.67
C PHE A 121 11.00 -4.05 6.31
N TRP A 122 11.62 -2.96 5.84
CA TRP A 122 12.32 -2.91 4.57
C TRP A 122 13.50 -3.88 4.50
N GLU A 123 14.18 -4.06 5.60
CA GLU A 123 15.30 -5.01 5.68
C GLU A 123 14.81 -6.50 5.61
#